data_26941941252895ce68c424d9cbdf7336
#
_entry.id   26941941252895ce68c424d9cbdf7336
#
_cell.length_a   1.000
_cell.length_b   1.000
_cell.length_c   1.000
_cell.angle_alpha   90.00
_cell.angle_beta   90.00
_cell.angle_gamma   90.00
#
_symmetry.space_group_name_H-M   'P 1'
#
loop_
_entity.id
_entity.type
_entity.pdbx_description
1 polymer ?
#
loop_
_entity_poly.entity_id
_entity_poly.type
_entity_poly.pdbx_seq_one_letter_code
_entity_poly.pdbx_strand_id
1 'polypeptide(L)'
;MDYKKAFYDILDKTSEIALATSIDGIPNVRIVSICYDEARSGVIYFQTNNMNSKKVSDIAQNANVAFTTAPIGKTIANVRSNNATVCRSKHAFDELKHLFVAKVSEYEEAYDKYGHTMTVFEIHIKEAIVVVDYGVKRGIVEF
;
A
#
# COMPACT_ATOMS: atom_id res chain seq x y z
N MET A 1 0.78 17.58 17.22
CA MET A 1 0.90 17.04 15.85
C MET A 1 -0.27 16.09 15.58
N ASP A 2 -0.95 16.30 14.49
CA ASP A 2 -1.97 15.37 14.01
C ASP A 2 -1.30 14.30 13.13
N TYR A 3 -1.00 13.16 13.71
CA TYR A 3 -0.30 12.08 13.01
C TYR A 3 -1.17 11.38 11.97
N LYS A 4 -2.48 11.38 12.14
CA LYS A 4 -3.40 10.84 11.11
C LYS A 4 -3.37 11.70 9.86
N LYS A 5 -3.38 13.02 10.03
CA LYS A 5 -3.20 13.95 8.90
C LYS A 5 -1.84 13.75 8.24
N ALA A 6 -0.77 13.64 9.03
CA ALA A 6 0.58 13.39 8.52
C ALA A 6 0.67 12.06 7.74
N PHE A 7 -0.02 11.01 8.21
CA PHE A 7 -0.13 9.74 7.52
C PHE A 7 -0.65 9.92 6.09
N TYR A 8 -1.78 10.60 5.93
CA TYR A 8 -2.36 10.81 4.60
C TYR A 8 -1.55 11.79 3.75
N ASP A 9 -0.95 12.81 4.34
CA ASP A 9 -0.06 13.74 3.63
C ASP A 9 1.14 12.99 3.02
N ILE A 10 1.68 12.01 3.74
CA ILE A 10 2.76 11.15 3.23
C ILE A 10 2.25 10.22 2.13
N LEU A 11 1.09 9.60 2.32
CA LEU A 11 0.50 8.72 1.30
C LEU A 11 0.19 9.50 0.00
N ASP A 12 -0.25 10.73 0.10
CA ASP A 12 -0.52 11.57 -1.08
C ASP A 12 0.72 11.76 -1.96
N LYS A 13 1.90 11.73 -1.35
CA LYS A 13 3.19 11.88 -2.03
C LYS A 13 3.86 10.55 -2.36
N THR A 14 3.18 9.43 -2.06
CA THR A 14 3.73 8.08 -2.20
C THR A 14 2.98 7.33 -3.29
N SER A 15 3.68 6.84 -4.31
CA SER A 15 3.12 6.02 -5.39
C SER A 15 3.40 4.53 -5.23
N GLU A 16 4.36 4.16 -4.40
CA GLU A 16 4.73 2.75 -4.20
C GLU A 16 5.26 2.51 -2.79
N ILE A 17 5.10 1.29 -2.33
CA ILE A 17 5.56 0.83 -1.00
C ILE A 17 6.34 -0.46 -1.13
N ALA A 18 7.19 -0.72 -0.14
CA ALA A 18 7.77 -2.05 0.06
C ALA A 18 6.78 -2.87 0.89
N LEU A 19 6.28 -3.95 0.31
CA LEU A 19 5.31 -4.85 0.94
C LEU A 19 5.98 -6.16 1.31
N ALA A 20 5.97 -6.49 2.58
CA ALA A 20 6.53 -7.73 3.11
C ALA A 20 5.44 -8.74 3.42
N THR A 21 5.67 -9.97 2.99
CA THR A 21 4.86 -11.15 3.31
C THR A 21 5.74 -12.19 3.99
N SER A 22 5.15 -13.19 4.62
CA SER A 22 5.92 -14.27 5.23
C SER A 22 5.19 -15.61 5.14
N ILE A 23 5.97 -16.68 4.98
CA ILE A 23 5.50 -18.08 5.02
C ILE A 23 6.49 -18.86 5.88
N ASP A 24 5.96 -19.58 6.87
CA ASP A 24 6.78 -20.42 7.77
C ASP A 24 7.95 -19.63 8.40
N GLY A 25 7.70 -18.38 8.75
CA GLY A 25 8.71 -17.50 9.34
C GLY A 25 9.73 -16.94 8.35
N ILE A 26 9.62 -17.23 7.06
CA ILE A 26 10.53 -16.72 6.03
C ILE A 26 9.92 -15.45 5.40
N PRO A 27 10.53 -14.28 5.61
CA PRO A 27 10.03 -13.03 5.05
C PRO A 27 10.38 -12.91 3.56
N ASN A 28 9.54 -12.19 2.84
CA ASN A 28 9.74 -11.82 1.45
C ASN A 28 9.28 -10.38 1.25
N VAL A 29 9.95 -9.63 0.40
CA VAL A 29 9.63 -8.21 0.18
C VAL A 29 9.70 -7.85 -1.30
N ARG A 30 8.79 -6.99 -1.74
CA ARG A 30 8.76 -6.44 -3.11
C ARG A 30 8.13 -5.06 -3.09
N ILE A 31 8.29 -4.33 -4.17
CA ILE A 31 7.66 -3.03 -4.36
C ILE A 31 6.32 -3.22 -5.07
N VAL A 32 5.29 -2.56 -4.57
CA VAL A 32 3.97 -2.51 -5.21
C VAL A 32 3.52 -1.05 -5.34
N SER A 33 2.83 -0.75 -6.43
CA SER A 33 2.19 0.56 -6.63
C SER A 33 0.89 0.60 -5.85
N ILE A 34 0.62 1.73 -5.22
CA ILE A 34 -0.53 1.88 -4.33
C ILE A 34 -1.41 3.07 -4.71
N CYS A 35 -2.64 3.01 -4.26
CA CYS A 35 -3.52 4.15 -4.15
C CYS A 35 -4.45 3.95 -2.95
N TYR A 36 -5.23 4.97 -2.61
CA TYR A 36 -6.24 4.85 -1.56
C TYR A 36 -7.44 5.73 -1.87
N ASP A 37 -8.57 5.41 -1.23
CA ASP A 37 -9.81 6.18 -1.29
C ASP A 37 -10.01 6.87 0.06
N GLU A 38 -10.15 8.21 0.05
CA GLU A 38 -10.34 9.01 1.26
C GLU A 38 -11.57 8.57 2.08
N ALA A 39 -12.58 7.99 1.42
CA ALA A 39 -13.77 7.48 2.09
C ALA A 39 -13.52 6.21 2.90
N ARG A 40 -12.37 5.54 2.72
CA ARG A 40 -12.04 4.29 3.39
C ARG A 40 -10.77 4.44 4.23
N SER A 41 -10.97 4.81 5.49
CA SER A 41 -9.88 5.02 6.45
C SER A 41 -9.11 3.71 6.70
N GLY A 42 -7.78 3.78 6.64
CA GLY A 42 -6.90 2.65 6.94
C GLY A 42 -6.82 1.58 5.86
N VAL A 43 -7.31 1.86 4.65
CA VAL A 43 -7.26 0.90 3.53
C VAL A 43 -6.38 1.46 2.41
N ILE A 44 -5.42 0.65 1.98
CA ILE A 44 -4.57 0.94 0.83
C ILE A 44 -4.82 -0.14 -0.22
N TYR A 45 -4.95 0.27 -1.48
CA TYR A 45 -5.11 -0.65 -2.61
C TYR A 45 -3.78 -0.86 -3.31
N PHE A 46 -3.53 -2.08 -3.76
CA PHE A 46 -2.53 -2.38 -4.78
C PHE A 46 -3.11 -3.34 -5.81
N GLN A 47 -2.48 -3.46 -6.95
CA GLN A 47 -2.91 -4.37 -7.99
C GLN A 47 -1.77 -5.31 -8.40
N THR A 48 -2.14 -6.45 -8.95
CA THR A 48 -1.22 -7.35 -9.62
C THR A 48 -1.86 -7.87 -10.91
N ASN A 49 -1.06 -7.99 -11.95
CA ASN A 49 -1.45 -8.66 -13.19
C ASN A 49 -0.93 -10.10 -13.25
N ASN A 50 -0.28 -10.58 -12.22
CA ASN A 50 0.26 -11.94 -12.13
C ASN A 50 -0.25 -12.65 -10.89
N MET A 51 -1.38 -13.38 -11.05
CA MET A 51 -2.00 -14.15 -9.97
C MET A 51 -1.17 -15.37 -9.55
N ASN A 52 -0.13 -15.73 -10.31
CA ASN A 52 0.79 -16.82 -9.97
C ASN A 52 2.06 -16.31 -9.29
N SER A 53 2.13 -15.03 -8.93
CA SER A 53 3.29 -14.47 -8.26
C SER A 53 3.43 -15.01 -6.83
N LYS A 54 4.65 -14.94 -6.29
CA LYS A 54 4.91 -15.38 -4.93
C LYS A 54 4.14 -14.56 -3.89
N LYS A 55 3.95 -13.25 -4.12
CA LYS A 55 3.16 -12.42 -3.18
C LYS A 55 1.70 -12.90 -3.06
N VAL A 56 1.08 -13.29 -4.17
CA VAL A 56 -0.31 -13.80 -4.16
C VAL A 56 -0.38 -15.13 -3.41
N SER A 57 0.56 -16.03 -3.67
CA SER A 57 0.67 -17.31 -2.97
C SER A 57 0.90 -17.10 -1.47
N ASP A 58 1.81 -16.22 -1.10
CA ASP A 58 2.12 -15.91 0.30
C ASP A 58 0.88 -15.37 1.03
N ILE A 59 0.20 -14.40 0.42
CA ILE A 59 -1.01 -13.77 1.00
C ILE A 59 -2.14 -14.79 1.18
N ALA A 60 -2.31 -15.72 0.24
CA ALA A 60 -3.33 -16.77 0.36
C ALA A 60 -3.09 -17.69 1.57
N GLN A 61 -1.84 -17.90 1.95
CA GLN A 61 -1.46 -18.74 3.08
C GLN A 61 -1.34 -17.97 4.38
N ASN A 62 -0.89 -16.71 4.32
CA ASN A 62 -0.72 -15.83 5.47
C ASN A 62 -1.08 -14.40 5.08
N ALA A 63 -2.22 -13.93 5.55
CA ALA A 63 -2.73 -12.59 5.23
C ALA A 63 -2.02 -11.48 6.00
N ASN A 64 -1.23 -11.79 7.03
CA ASN A 64 -0.49 -10.79 7.79
C ASN A 64 0.67 -10.25 6.97
N VAL A 65 0.76 -8.92 6.89
CA VAL A 65 1.78 -8.24 6.10
C VAL A 65 2.40 -7.09 6.89
N ALA A 66 3.54 -6.63 6.41
CA ALA A 66 4.14 -5.38 6.83
C ALA A 66 4.43 -4.54 5.60
N PHE A 67 4.49 -3.23 5.77
CA PHE A 67 4.90 -2.35 4.68
C PHE A 67 5.65 -1.13 5.21
N THR A 68 6.38 -0.49 4.32
CA THR A 68 6.96 0.82 4.56
C THR A 68 6.93 1.66 3.29
N THR A 69 6.70 2.96 3.46
CA THR A 69 6.98 3.93 2.40
C THR A 69 8.48 4.24 2.40
N ALA A 70 9.02 4.70 1.28
CA ALA A 70 10.34 5.30 1.25
C ALA A 70 10.30 6.66 1.93
N PRO A 71 11.40 7.11 2.58
CA PRO A 71 11.45 8.47 3.12
C PRO A 71 11.24 9.51 2.03
N ILE A 72 10.44 10.54 2.33
CA ILE A 72 10.14 11.62 1.38
C ILE A 72 10.53 12.98 1.93
N GLY A 73 10.88 13.87 1.01
CA GLY A 73 11.20 15.26 1.31
C GLY A 73 12.50 15.43 2.10
N LYS A 74 12.80 16.67 2.44
CA LYS A 74 14.01 17.01 3.19
C LYS A 74 14.00 16.48 4.62
N THR A 75 12.81 16.33 5.20
CA THR A 75 12.64 15.85 6.59
C THR A 75 12.53 14.34 6.69
N ILE A 76 12.70 13.62 5.58
CA ILE A 76 12.69 12.15 5.51
C ILE A 76 11.46 11.49 6.15
N ALA A 77 10.27 12.09 5.94
CA ALA A 77 9.03 11.56 6.48
C ALA A 77 8.66 10.20 5.86
N ASN A 78 8.17 9.29 6.69
CA ASN A 78 7.75 7.97 6.22
C ASN A 78 6.64 7.38 7.11
N VAL A 79 5.97 6.38 6.56
CA VAL A 79 4.96 5.59 7.24
C VAL A 79 5.34 4.12 7.14
N ARG A 80 5.15 3.36 8.23
CA ARG A 80 5.32 1.92 8.21
C ARG A 80 4.32 1.24 9.13
N SER A 81 4.03 -0.03 8.85
CA SER A 81 3.17 -0.86 9.68
C SER A 81 3.62 -2.31 9.63
N ASN A 82 3.58 -2.97 10.78
CA ASN A 82 3.67 -4.43 10.87
C ASN A 82 2.36 -5.03 11.44
N ASN A 83 1.29 -4.25 11.45
CA ASN A 83 -0.01 -4.67 11.95
C ASN A 83 -1.08 -4.37 10.89
N ALA A 84 -1.05 -5.16 9.83
CA ALA A 84 -1.94 -5.03 8.69
C ALA A 84 -2.23 -6.40 8.10
N THR A 85 -3.37 -6.52 7.42
CA THR A 85 -3.76 -7.73 6.71
C THR A 85 -4.17 -7.41 5.28
N VAL A 86 -4.01 -8.38 4.39
CA VAL A 86 -4.38 -8.24 2.97
C VAL A 86 -5.52 -9.18 2.63
N CYS A 87 -6.47 -8.68 1.86
CA CYS A 87 -7.48 -9.50 1.21
C CYS A 87 -7.66 -9.05 -0.24
N ARG A 88 -8.21 -9.94 -1.06
CA ARG A 88 -8.61 -9.58 -2.41
C ARG A 88 -9.78 -8.60 -2.34
N SER A 89 -9.71 -7.50 -3.09
CA SER A 89 -10.78 -6.52 -3.14
C SER A 89 -12.00 -7.08 -3.89
N LYS A 90 -13.18 -6.61 -3.50
CA LYS A 90 -14.42 -6.83 -4.26
C LYS A 90 -14.52 -5.90 -5.47
N HIS A 91 -13.69 -4.85 -5.50
CA HIS A 91 -13.65 -3.92 -6.64
C HIS A 91 -12.87 -4.53 -7.79
N ALA A 92 -13.38 -4.36 -9.02
CA ALA A 92 -12.58 -4.56 -10.21
C ALA A 92 -11.63 -3.38 -10.40
N PHE A 93 -10.52 -3.60 -11.11
CA PHE A 93 -9.56 -2.52 -11.38
C PHE A 93 -10.23 -1.31 -12.04
N ASP A 94 -11.19 -1.53 -12.94
CA ASP A 94 -11.95 -0.46 -13.61
C ASP A 94 -12.53 0.56 -12.64
N GLU A 95 -13.06 0.09 -11.52
CA GLU A 95 -13.70 0.95 -10.52
C GLU A 95 -12.70 1.87 -9.80
N LEU A 96 -11.43 1.46 -9.72
CA LEU A 96 -10.36 2.16 -9.01
C LEU A 96 -9.30 2.75 -9.95
N LYS A 97 -9.45 2.54 -11.26
CA LYS A 97 -8.47 2.99 -12.27
C LYS A 97 -8.09 4.46 -12.08
N HIS A 98 -9.08 5.32 -11.85
CA HIS A 98 -8.85 6.76 -11.67
C HIS A 98 -7.92 7.07 -10.50
N LEU A 99 -7.97 6.29 -9.42
CA LEU A 99 -7.09 6.45 -8.26
C LEU A 99 -5.65 6.03 -8.60
N PHE A 100 -5.49 4.93 -9.33
CA PHE A 100 -4.16 4.47 -9.76
C PHE A 100 -3.52 5.43 -10.77
N VAL A 101 -4.30 5.89 -11.75
CA VAL A 101 -3.82 6.84 -12.78
C VAL A 101 -3.41 8.18 -12.17
N ALA A 102 -4.12 8.66 -11.16
CA ALA A 102 -3.77 9.90 -10.46
C ALA A 102 -2.41 9.79 -9.76
N LYS A 103 -2.02 8.61 -9.33
CA LYS A 103 -0.71 8.36 -8.71
C LYS A 103 0.39 8.13 -9.76
N VAL A 104 0.10 7.34 -10.79
CA VAL A 104 1.05 6.96 -11.83
C VAL A 104 0.32 6.99 -13.16
N SER A 105 0.59 8.01 -13.97
CA SER A 105 -0.12 8.24 -15.23
C SER A 105 0.05 7.11 -16.25
N GLU A 106 1.15 6.37 -16.15
CA GLU A 106 1.44 5.21 -17.01
C GLU A 106 0.41 4.09 -16.85
N TYR A 107 -0.39 4.08 -15.79
CA TYR A 107 -1.49 3.13 -15.62
C TYR A 107 -2.57 3.28 -16.70
N GLU A 108 -2.70 4.44 -17.32
CA GLU A 108 -3.65 4.61 -18.45
C GLU A 108 -3.30 3.67 -19.60
N GLU A 109 -2.02 3.66 -20.00
CA GLU A 109 -1.54 2.76 -21.06
C GLU A 109 -1.51 1.30 -20.63
N ALA A 110 -1.06 1.04 -19.40
CA ALA A 110 -1.01 -0.31 -18.85
C ALA A 110 -2.41 -0.93 -18.75
N TYR A 111 -3.42 -0.14 -18.40
CA TYR A 111 -4.81 -0.59 -18.39
C TYR A 111 -5.30 -0.99 -19.79
N ASP A 112 -5.00 -0.19 -20.81
CA ASP A 112 -5.41 -0.49 -22.19
C ASP A 112 -4.84 -1.82 -22.66
N LYS A 113 -3.63 -2.17 -22.24
CA LYS A 113 -2.97 -3.42 -22.62
C LYS A 113 -3.32 -4.61 -21.73
N TYR A 114 -3.41 -4.41 -20.42
CA TYR A 114 -3.41 -5.48 -19.43
C TYR A 114 -4.54 -5.37 -18.39
N GLY A 115 -5.42 -4.39 -18.51
CA GLY A 115 -6.45 -4.11 -17.50
C GLY A 115 -7.31 -5.31 -17.12
N HIS A 116 -7.61 -6.16 -18.10
CA HIS A 116 -8.41 -7.38 -17.89
C HIS A 116 -7.69 -8.43 -17.03
N THR A 117 -6.37 -8.33 -16.85
CA THR A 117 -5.59 -9.24 -16.00
C THR A 117 -5.29 -8.64 -14.64
N MET A 118 -5.60 -7.36 -14.42
CA MET A 118 -5.32 -6.66 -13.17
C MET A 118 -6.32 -7.02 -12.10
N THR A 119 -5.82 -7.49 -10.97
CA THR A 119 -6.62 -7.83 -9.79
C THR A 119 -6.22 -6.91 -8.65
N VAL A 120 -7.21 -6.37 -7.95
CA VAL A 120 -7.01 -5.43 -6.85
C VAL A 120 -7.01 -6.16 -5.51
N PHE A 121 -6.07 -5.80 -4.66
CA PHE A 121 -5.97 -6.23 -3.28
C PHE A 121 -6.12 -5.03 -2.34
N GLU A 122 -6.56 -5.29 -1.12
CA GLU A 122 -6.72 -4.29 -0.06
C GLU A 122 -5.79 -4.62 1.10
N ILE A 123 -5.03 -3.63 1.52
CA ILE A 123 -4.27 -3.70 2.78
C ILE A 123 -5.11 -2.99 3.83
N HIS A 124 -5.55 -3.73 4.84
CA HIS A 124 -6.28 -3.20 5.99
C HIS A 124 -5.30 -2.97 7.13
N ILE A 125 -5.07 -1.70 7.46
CA ILE A 125 -4.12 -1.28 8.47
C ILE A 125 -4.86 -1.16 9.81
N LYS A 126 -4.37 -1.82 10.85
CA LYS A 126 -4.86 -1.62 12.22
C LYS A 126 -4.10 -0.51 12.92
N GLU A 127 -2.80 -0.47 12.69
CA GLU A 127 -1.91 0.48 13.34
C GLU A 127 -0.74 0.80 12.43
N ALA A 128 -0.36 2.06 12.35
CA ALA A 128 0.81 2.51 11.60
C ALA A 128 1.66 3.44 12.45
N ILE A 129 2.95 3.45 12.18
CA ILE A 129 3.90 4.40 12.76
C ILE A 129 4.18 5.48 11.72
N VAL A 130 4.00 6.72 12.12
CA VAL A 130 4.32 7.91 11.29
C VAL A 130 5.56 8.55 11.84
N VAL A 131 6.56 8.72 11.00
CA VAL A 131 7.85 9.32 11.36
C VAL A 131 8.03 10.61 10.56
N VAL A 132 8.26 11.71 11.25
CA VAL A 132 8.44 13.04 10.64
C VAL A 132 9.62 13.76 11.28
N ASP A 133 9.96 14.94 10.78
CA ASP A 133 10.94 15.84 11.37
C ASP A 133 12.30 15.15 11.57
N TYR A 134 12.90 14.64 10.48
CA TYR A 134 14.21 13.96 10.50
C TYR A 134 14.27 12.73 11.42
N GLY A 135 13.11 12.09 11.66
CA GLY A 135 13.02 10.92 12.54
C GLY A 135 12.89 11.27 14.02
N VAL A 136 12.90 12.55 14.37
CA VAL A 136 12.81 13.01 15.76
C VAL A 136 11.41 12.85 16.33
N LYS A 137 10.40 13.10 15.51
CA LYS A 137 8.99 12.97 15.92
C LYS A 137 8.39 11.72 15.28
N ARG A 138 7.75 10.91 16.10
CA ARG A 138 7.00 9.75 15.65
C ARG A 138 5.75 9.56 16.47
N GLY A 139 4.71 9.08 15.83
CA GLY A 139 3.44 8.81 16.47
C GLY A 139 2.78 7.56 15.90
N ILE A 140 1.87 7.01 16.67
CA ILE A 140 1.09 5.84 16.30
C ILE A 140 -0.29 6.30 15.85
N VAL A 141 -0.76 5.79 14.71
CA VAL A 141 -2.11 6.01 14.21
C VAL A 141 -2.84 4.67 14.23
N GLU A 142 -3.97 4.64 14.89
CA GLU A 142 -4.86 3.48 14.94
C GLU A 142 -6.05 3.69 14.00
N PHE A 143 -6.48 2.60 13.36
CA PHE A 143 -7.60 2.61 12.43
C PHE A 143 -8.70 1.65 12.83
#